data_9457d9a90cffb62edb5d50e32ab271b2
#
_entry.id   9457d9a90cffb62edb5d50e32ab271b2
#
_cell.length_a   1.000
_cell.length_b   1.000
_cell.length_c   1.000
_cell.angle_alpha   90.00
_cell.angle_beta   90.00
_cell.angle_gamma   90.00
#
_symmetry.space_group_name_H-M   'P 1'
#
loop_
_entity.id
_entity.type
_entity.pdbx_description
1 polymer ?
#
loop_
_entity_poly.entity_id
_entity_poly.type
_entity_poly.pdbx_seq_one_letter_code
_entity_poly.pdbx_strand_id
1 'polypeptide(L)'
;VPLSFLTADGVSSVDDDHDEVPAPADHNRWRRPYRPGPWRVAIAAVLLLLSAFMLLATMIVAFVGAWGGAAFCLLAALAVVGSAVQLLRAGVWVSPAGLRRVGFFGTRSIKWSEVGEVRTVQQPVRWLGLPRTVQGQALTVAGRDGARLPVLLTDHNADFLSRAEAFDRAADAVGAWAEEYRPVAV
;
A
#
# COMPACT_ATOMS: atom_id res chain seq x y z
N VAL A 1 38.26 -18.88 -35.81
CA VAL A 1 37.28 -19.92 -35.41
C VAL A 1 36.02 -19.18 -35.02
N PRO A 2 34.94 -19.23 -35.83
CA PRO A 2 33.71 -18.55 -35.50
C PRO A 2 32.97 -19.32 -34.36
N LEU A 3 32.56 -18.58 -33.33
CA LEU A 3 31.82 -19.10 -32.21
C LEU A 3 30.33 -19.26 -32.57
N SER A 4 30.00 -20.34 -33.26
CA SER A 4 28.64 -20.62 -33.77
C SER A 4 27.57 -20.88 -32.71
N PHE A 5 27.93 -20.88 -31.42
CA PHE A 5 26.96 -21.07 -30.32
C PHE A 5 26.24 -19.78 -29.90
N LEU A 6 26.66 -18.61 -30.45
CA LEU A 6 26.02 -17.31 -30.16
C LEU A 6 24.95 -16.93 -31.18
N THR A 7 24.74 -17.75 -32.20
CA THR A 7 23.72 -17.54 -33.25
C THR A 7 22.73 -18.72 -33.30
N ALA A 8 22.40 -19.31 -32.17
CA ALA A 8 21.23 -20.16 -32.09
C ALA A 8 19.99 -19.27 -32.24
N ASP A 9 19.51 -19.14 -33.48
CA ASP A 9 18.16 -18.72 -33.77
C ASP A 9 17.24 -19.69 -33.05
N GLY A 10 16.81 -19.27 -31.84
CA GLY A 10 15.72 -19.92 -31.16
C GLY A 10 14.50 -19.75 -32.06
N VAL A 11 14.16 -20.83 -32.75
CA VAL A 11 12.81 -21.03 -33.27
C VAL A 11 11.88 -20.81 -32.09
N SER A 12 11.23 -19.65 -32.04
CA SER A 12 10.13 -19.38 -31.14
C SER A 12 9.07 -20.43 -31.49
N SER A 13 9.05 -21.49 -30.70
CA SER A 13 7.84 -22.29 -30.55
C SER A 13 6.77 -21.25 -30.18
N VAL A 14 5.79 -21.13 -31.04
CA VAL A 14 4.50 -20.54 -30.73
C VAL A 14 3.96 -21.40 -29.59
N ASP A 15 4.33 -21.04 -28.36
CA ASP A 15 3.61 -21.51 -27.19
C ASP A 15 2.21 -20.95 -27.36
N ASP A 16 1.29 -21.86 -27.58
CA ASP A 16 -0.13 -21.63 -27.40
C ASP A 16 -0.29 -20.84 -26.10
N ASP A 17 -0.50 -19.53 -26.24
CA ASP A 17 -1.12 -18.72 -25.21
C ASP A 17 -2.48 -19.39 -24.94
N HIS A 18 -2.44 -20.40 -24.08
CA HIS A 18 -3.61 -20.76 -23.35
C HIS A 18 -3.98 -19.48 -22.59
N ASP A 19 -4.97 -18.78 -23.14
CA ASP A 19 -5.79 -17.82 -22.41
C ASP A 19 -6.26 -18.55 -21.16
N GLU A 20 -5.40 -18.58 -20.15
CA GLU A 20 -5.73 -19.04 -18.82
C GLU A 20 -6.71 -18.01 -18.28
N VAL A 21 -7.98 -18.22 -18.62
CA VAL A 21 -9.10 -17.45 -18.06
C VAL A 21 -8.92 -17.50 -16.56
N PRO A 22 -8.60 -16.38 -15.90
CA PRO A 22 -8.31 -16.38 -14.48
C PRO A 22 -9.47 -17.03 -13.74
N ALA A 23 -9.17 -18.04 -12.94
CA ALA A 23 -10.20 -18.78 -12.22
C ALA A 23 -11.13 -17.82 -11.47
N PRO A 24 -12.45 -18.06 -11.41
CA PRO A 24 -13.45 -17.15 -10.81
C PRO A 24 -13.12 -16.72 -9.38
N ALA A 25 -12.32 -17.50 -8.66
CA ALA A 25 -11.85 -17.19 -7.30
C ALA A 25 -10.96 -15.93 -7.19
N ASP A 26 -10.33 -15.50 -8.28
CA ASP A 26 -9.40 -14.35 -8.24
C ASP A 26 -10.11 -13.00 -8.39
N HIS A 27 -11.34 -12.95 -8.85
CA HIS A 27 -12.09 -11.71 -9.06
C HIS A 27 -12.49 -11.01 -7.75
N ASN A 28 -12.62 -11.74 -6.65
CA ASN A 28 -13.04 -11.17 -5.36
C ASN A 28 -11.85 -10.82 -4.43
N ARG A 29 -10.63 -10.86 -4.93
CA ARG A 29 -9.43 -10.62 -4.15
C ARG A 29 -9.15 -9.12 -4.03
N TRP A 30 -8.87 -8.66 -2.81
CA TRP A 30 -8.40 -7.29 -2.57
C TRP A 30 -7.05 -7.07 -3.22
N ARG A 31 -6.99 -6.13 -4.16
CA ARG A 31 -5.77 -5.76 -4.88
C ARG A 31 -5.33 -4.36 -4.51
N ARG A 32 -4.02 -4.14 -4.48
CA ARG A 32 -3.46 -2.82 -4.27
C ARG A 32 -3.22 -2.18 -5.64
N PRO A 33 -3.87 -1.02 -5.95
CA PRO A 33 -3.78 -0.40 -7.28
C PRO A 33 -2.40 0.23 -7.56
N TYR A 34 -1.53 0.31 -6.55
CA TYR A 34 -0.18 0.87 -6.68
C TYR A 34 0.82 0.12 -5.81
N ARG A 35 2.12 0.21 -6.16
CA ARG A 35 3.21 -0.36 -5.36
C ARG A 35 3.55 0.53 -4.18
N PRO A 36 3.98 -0.02 -3.04
CA PRO A 36 4.50 0.76 -1.91
C PRO A 36 5.61 1.71 -2.36
N GLY A 37 5.57 2.94 -1.87
CA GLY A 37 6.59 3.92 -2.18
C GLY A 37 7.94 3.62 -1.50
N PRO A 38 9.06 4.13 -2.06
CA PRO A 38 10.40 3.87 -1.56
C PRO A 38 10.58 4.37 -0.12
N TRP A 39 9.99 5.50 0.24
CA TRP A 39 10.05 6.05 1.59
C TRP A 39 9.38 5.15 2.62
N ARG A 40 8.27 4.54 2.26
CA ARG A 40 7.59 3.58 3.14
C ARG A 40 8.44 2.34 3.37
N VAL A 41 9.06 1.82 2.32
CA VAL A 41 9.95 0.66 2.43
C VAL A 41 11.21 1.01 3.23
N ALA A 42 11.80 2.19 3.00
CA ALA A 42 12.96 2.65 3.75
C ALA A 42 12.66 2.80 5.25
N ILE A 43 11.54 3.43 5.62
CA ILE A 43 11.14 3.57 7.03
C ILE A 43 10.91 2.19 7.65
N ALA A 44 10.24 1.28 6.97
CA ALA A 44 10.03 -0.08 7.47
C ALA A 44 11.37 -0.83 7.65
N ALA A 45 12.32 -0.69 6.73
CA ALA A 45 13.64 -1.28 6.83
C ALA A 45 14.43 -0.74 8.04
N VAL A 46 14.37 0.58 8.28
CA VAL A 46 15.00 1.21 9.47
C VAL A 46 14.37 0.68 10.76
N LEU A 47 13.04 0.54 10.82
CA LEU A 47 12.35 -0.03 11.98
C LEU A 47 12.75 -1.49 12.21
N LEU A 48 12.87 -2.30 11.17
CA LEU A 48 13.31 -3.68 11.27
C LEU A 48 14.76 -3.78 11.73
N LEU A 49 15.65 -2.90 11.25
CA LEU A 49 17.02 -2.82 11.71
C LEU A 49 17.08 -2.45 13.20
N LEU A 50 16.31 -1.44 13.61
CA LEU A 50 16.20 -1.06 15.02
C LEU A 50 15.71 -2.24 15.88
N SER A 51 14.69 -2.97 15.43
CA SER A 51 14.20 -4.14 16.15
C SER A 51 15.25 -5.24 16.27
N ALA A 52 16.08 -5.45 15.25
CA ALA A 52 17.20 -6.41 15.31
C ALA A 52 18.20 -6.02 16.40
N PHE A 53 18.56 -4.75 16.53
CA PHE A 53 19.41 -4.26 17.63
C PHE A 53 18.75 -4.46 18.99
N MET A 54 17.45 -4.22 19.11
CA MET A 54 16.72 -4.43 20.36
C MET A 54 16.65 -5.92 20.74
N LEU A 55 16.51 -6.82 19.76
CA LEU A 55 16.56 -8.26 20.00
C LEU A 55 17.95 -8.72 20.45
N LEU A 56 19.02 -8.18 19.86
CA LEU A 56 20.39 -8.44 20.29
C LEU A 56 20.60 -7.95 21.74
N ALA A 57 20.15 -6.73 22.06
CA ALA A 57 20.18 -6.20 23.42
C ALA A 57 19.40 -7.09 24.40
N THR A 58 18.22 -7.58 24.00
CA THR A 58 17.42 -8.53 24.78
C THR A 58 18.22 -9.76 25.13
N MET A 59 18.92 -10.33 24.16
CA MET A 59 19.75 -11.52 24.36
C MET A 59 20.89 -11.25 25.37
N ILE A 60 21.60 -10.14 25.24
CA ILE A 60 22.69 -9.75 26.14
C ILE A 60 22.18 -9.56 27.57
N VAL A 61 21.06 -8.84 27.74
CA VAL A 61 20.47 -8.58 29.07
C VAL A 61 19.96 -9.87 29.70
N ALA A 62 19.42 -10.80 28.92
CA ALA A 62 19.00 -12.12 29.41
C ALA A 62 20.20 -12.95 29.89
N PHE A 63 21.33 -12.95 29.19
CA PHE A 63 22.55 -13.66 29.61
C PHE A 63 23.15 -13.14 30.92
N VAL A 64 22.95 -11.84 31.22
CA VAL A 64 23.35 -11.25 32.52
C VAL A 64 22.37 -11.65 33.65
N GLY A 65 21.28 -12.33 33.34
CA GLY A 65 20.28 -12.76 34.32
C GLY A 65 19.23 -11.67 34.67
N ALA A 66 19.23 -10.53 33.97
CA ALA A 66 18.27 -9.44 34.19
C ALA A 66 16.96 -9.68 33.43
N TRP A 67 16.20 -10.69 33.82
CA TRP A 67 15.01 -11.16 33.08
C TRP A 67 13.92 -10.10 32.89
N GLY A 68 13.72 -9.22 33.88
CA GLY A 68 12.74 -8.11 33.75
C GLY A 68 13.13 -7.11 32.66
N GLY A 69 14.41 -6.76 32.56
CA GLY A 69 14.95 -5.91 31.50
C GLY A 69 14.87 -6.57 30.13
N ALA A 70 15.20 -7.87 30.05
CA ALA A 70 15.10 -8.63 28.82
C ALA A 70 13.64 -8.69 28.31
N ALA A 71 12.68 -8.96 29.19
CA ALA A 71 11.27 -8.98 28.82
C ALA A 71 10.79 -7.62 28.29
N PHE A 72 11.19 -6.53 28.93
CA PHE A 72 10.85 -5.18 28.43
C PHE A 72 11.43 -4.90 27.04
N CYS A 73 12.73 -5.20 26.84
CA CYS A 73 13.39 -5.03 25.53
C CYS A 73 12.72 -5.89 24.45
N LEU A 74 12.34 -7.13 24.77
CA LEU A 74 11.63 -8.02 23.84
C LEU A 74 10.28 -7.45 23.43
N LEU A 75 9.46 -7.02 24.40
CA LEU A 75 8.15 -6.42 24.11
C LEU A 75 8.29 -5.16 23.24
N ALA A 76 9.28 -4.32 23.52
CA ALA A 76 9.56 -3.14 22.71
C ALA A 76 9.99 -3.53 21.29
N ALA A 77 10.87 -4.52 21.12
CA ALA A 77 11.26 -5.03 19.80
C ALA A 77 10.06 -5.55 19.01
N LEU A 78 9.19 -6.34 19.63
CA LEU A 78 7.96 -6.84 19.00
C LEU A 78 7.01 -5.72 18.59
N ALA A 79 6.87 -4.67 19.41
CA ALA A 79 6.07 -3.50 19.06
C ALA A 79 6.64 -2.75 17.83
N VAL A 80 7.96 -2.64 17.73
CA VAL A 80 8.64 -2.04 16.56
C VAL A 80 8.44 -2.89 15.32
N VAL A 81 8.58 -4.23 15.39
CA VAL A 81 8.28 -5.16 14.29
C VAL A 81 6.82 -5.02 13.84
N GLY A 82 5.89 -5.04 14.80
CA GLY A 82 4.46 -4.85 14.51
C GLY A 82 4.18 -3.53 13.80
N SER A 83 4.85 -2.45 14.21
CA SER A 83 4.75 -1.13 13.58
C SER A 83 5.29 -1.14 12.14
N ALA A 84 6.42 -1.81 11.89
CA ALA A 84 6.99 -1.96 10.55
C ALA A 84 6.05 -2.72 9.61
N VAL A 85 5.51 -3.85 10.08
CA VAL A 85 4.54 -4.66 9.31
C VAL A 85 3.26 -3.86 9.04
N GLN A 86 2.74 -3.15 10.04
CA GLN A 86 1.54 -2.32 9.88
C GLN A 86 1.77 -1.18 8.89
N LEU A 87 2.95 -0.55 8.91
CA LEU A 87 3.34 0.47 7.94
C LEU A 87 3.32 -0.08 6.51
N LEU A 88 3.86 -1.27 6.27
CA LEU A 88 3.86 -1.91 4.94
C LEU A 88 2.45 -2.30 4.47
N ARG A 89 1.58 -2.71 5.39
CA ARG A 89 0.19 -3.08 5.11
C ARG A 89 -0.71 -1.87 4.87
N ALA A 90 -0.40 -0.71 5.44
CA ALA A 90 -1.19 0.50 5.27
C ALA A 90 -1.29 0.89 3.79
N GLY A 91 -2.46 1.34 3.34
CA GLY A 91 -2.70 1.74 1.95
C GLY A 91 -4.16 1.61 1.56
N VAL A 92 -4.42 1.84 0.27
CA VAL A 92 -5.74 1.67 -0.34
C VAL A 92 -5.76 0.36 -1.10
N TRP A 93 -6.83 -0.38 -0.92
CA TRP A 93 -7.10 -1.67 -1.56
C TRP A 93 -8.44 -1.58 -2.27
N VAL A 94 -8.51 -2.14 -3.46
CA VAL A 94 -9.72 -2.19 -4.28
C VAL A 94 -10.12 -3.64 -4.54
N SER A 95 -11.41 -3.87 -4.64
CA SER A 95 -12.01 -5.13 -5.06
C SER A 95 -13.36 -4.85 -5.71
N PRO A 96 -13.97 -5.79 -6.42
CA PRO A 96 -15.35 -5.64 -6.92
C PRO A 96 -16.38 -5.31 -5.85
N ALA A 97 -16.12 -5.73 -4.60
CA ALA A 97 -17.03 -5.46 -3.47
C ALA A 97 -16.94 -4.02 -2.94
N GLY A 98 -15.83 -3.30 -3.20
CA GLY A 98 -15.66 -1.96 -2.67
C GLY A 98 -14.21 -1.51 -2.56
N LEU A 99 -14.03 -0.44 -1.84
CA LEU A 99 -12.79 0.22 -1.56
C LEU A 99 -12.46 0.09 -0.07
N ARG A 100 -11.22 -0.26 0.24
CA ARG A 100 -10.75 -0.46 1.61
C ARG A 100 -9.51 0.38 1.86
N ARG A 101 -9.59 1.24 2.86
CA ARG A 101 -8.43 1.99 3.36
C ARG A 101 -7.92 1.32 4.63
N VAL A 102 -6.68 0.84 4.57
CA VAL A 102 -5.96 0.32 5.73
C VAL A 102 -5.07 1.44 6.26
N GLY A 103 -5.44 1.99 7.42
CA GLY A 103 -4.65 2.98 8.15
C GLY A 103 -3.73 2.28 9.17
N PHE A 104 -2.94 3.09 9.91
CA PHE A 104 -2.08 2.57 10.97
C PHE A 104 -2.87 1.99 12.14
N PHE A 105 -3.94 2.67 12.56
CA PHE A 105 -4.75 2.28 13.74
C PHE A 105 -6.11 1.67 13.37
N GLY A 106 -6.45 1.53 12.10
CA GLY A 106 -7.75 0.99 11.72
C GLY A 106 -7.91 0.79 10.23
N THR A 107 -8.91 0.01 9.90
CA THR A 107 -9.30 -0.29 8.53
C THR A 107 -10.71 0.20 8.29
N ARG A 108 -10.94 0.91 7.21
CA ARG A 108 -12.27 1.37 6.78
C ARG A 108 -12.57 0.84 5.39
N SER A 109 -13.70 0.18 5.26
CA SER A 109 -14.21 -0.32 3.97
C SER A 109 -15.43 0.49 3.55
N ILE A 110 -15.54 0.80 2.27
CA ILE A 110 -16.62 1.54 1.65
C ILE A 110 -17.09 0.71 0.46
N LYS A 111 -18.37 0.46 0.36
CA LYS A 111 -18.96 -0.26 -0.79
C LYS A 111 -19.08 0.67 -1.99
N TRP A 112 -18.91 0.14 -3.21
CA TRP A 112 -19.10 0.95 -4.42
C TRP A 112 -20.49 1.55 -4.53
N SER A 113 -21.52 0.92 -3.93
CA SER A 113 -22.88 1.48 -3.86
C SER A 113 -22.98 2.78 -3.06
N GLU A 114 -22.04 3.03 -2.13
CA GLU A 114 -21.98 4.24 -1.30
C GLU A 114 -21.14 5.35 -1.96
N VAL A 115 -20.30 4.98 -2.96
CA VAL A 115 -19.41 5.89 -3.67
C VAL A 115 -20.21 6.65 -4.73
N GLY A 116 -20.29 7.98 -4.60
CA GLY A 116 -20.90 8.87 -5.58
C GLY A 116 -19.89 9.30 -6.64
N GLU A 117 -18.82 9.94 -6.22
CA GLU A 117 -17.80 10.49 -7.13
C GLU A 117 -16.41 10.32 -6.53
N VAL A 118 -15.45 9.98 -7.39
CA VAL A 118 -14.03 9.96 -7.05
C VAL A 118 -13.35 11.08 -7.83
N ARG A 119 -12.69 11.99 -7.13
CA ARG A 119 -11.98 13.10 -7.79
C ARG A 119 -10.71 13.49 -7.05
N THR A 120 -9.76 14.02 -7.81
CA THR A 120 -8.56 14.64 -7.28
C THR A 120 -8.85 16.14 -7.05
N VAL A 121 -8.55 16.62 -5.84
CA VAL A 121 -8.70 18.03 -5.47
C VAL A 121 -7.40 18.56 -4.88
N GLN A 122 -7.10 19.84 -5.18
CA GLN A 122 -6.02 20.54 -4.51
C GLN A 122 -6.51 21.04 -3.15
N GLN A 123 -5.82 20.60 -2.10
CA GLN A 123 -6.14 21.00 -0.72
C GLN A 123 -4.91 20.88 0.18
N PRO A 124 -4.90 21.54 1.35
CA PRO A 124 -3.85 21.32 2.34
C PRO A 124 -3.84 19.86 2.79
N VAL A 125 -2.72 19.18 2.60
CA VAL A 125 -2.51 17.78 2.95
C VAL A 125 -1.44 17.65 4.02
N ARG A 126 -1.51 16.60 4.82
CA ARG A 126 -0.50 16.33 5.84
C ARG A 126 0.76 15.76 5.19
N TRP A 127 1.90 16.38 5.44
CA TRP A 127 3.19 15.90 4.98
C TRP A 127 3.58 14.62 5.75
N LEU A 128 3.71 13.50 5.07
CA LEU A 128 4.02 12.18 5.65
C LEU A 128 3.11 11.76 6.83
N GLY A 129 1.91 12.31 6.94
CA GLY A 129 1.03 12.07 8.08
C GLY A 129 1.35 12.87 9.34
N LEU A 130 2.41 13.69 9.33
CA LEU A 130 2.78 14.59 10.41
C LEU A 130 1.77 15.75 10.57
N PRO A 131 1.75 16.47 11.69
CA PRO A 131 0.83 17.59 11.89
C PRO A 131 1.12 18.81 10.99
N ARG A 132 2.22 18.79 10.22
CA ARG A 132 2.56 19.83 9.24
C ARG A 132 1.71 19.66 7.98
N THR A 133 1.01 20.71 7.58
CA THR A 133 0.24 20.76 6.33
C THR A 133 1.03 21.49 5.24
N VAL A 134 0.91 21.00 4.01
CA VAL A 134 1.48 21.58 2.80
C VAL A 134 0.39 21.61 1.72
N GLN A 135 0.52 22.49 0.74
CA GLN A 135 -0.34 22.45 -0.44
C GLN A 135 -0.02 21.21 -1.24
N GLY A 136 -1.04 20.45 -1.59
CA GLY A 136 -0.89 19.20 -2.34
C GLY A 136 -2.19 18.72 -2.96
N GLN A 137 -2.14 17.55 -3.56
CA GLN A 137 -3.28 16.90 -4.18
C GLN A 137 -3.79 15.76 -3.31
N ALA A 138 -5.10 15.63 -3.24
CA ALA A 138 -5.74 14.55 -2.52
C ALA A 138 -6.82 13.90 -3.38
N LEU A 139 -6.80 12.56 -3.43
CA LEU A 139 -7.89 11.77 -3.97
C LEU A 139 -8.99 11.67 -2.93
N THR A 140 -10.13 12.28 -3.22
CA THR A 140 -11.30 12.31 -2.34
C THR A 140 -12.44 11.52 -2.94
N VAL A 141 -13.27 10.98 -2.07
CA VAL A 141 -14.51 10.31 -2.44
C VAL A 141 -15.67 11.09 -1.85
N ALA A 142 -16.64 11.41 -2.68
CA ALA A 142 -17.94 11.90 -2.23
C ALA A 142 -18.90 10.71 -2.13
N GLY A 143 -19.67 10.63 -1.05
CA GLY A 143 -20.78 9.68 -0.93
C GLY A 143 -21.92 10.05 -1.86
N ARG A 144 -22.79 9.09 -2.19
CA ARG A 144 -24.02 9.36 -2.97
C ARG A 144 -24.98 10.32 -2.25
N ASP A 145 -24.92 10.36 -0.96
CA ASP A 145 -25.67 11.28 -0.09
C ASP A 145 -25.04 12.69 -0.01
N GLY A 146 -23.98 12.95 -0.77
CA GLY A 146 -23.20 14.19 -0.71
C GLY A 146 -22.26 14.28 0.48
N ALA A 147 -22.20 13.27 1.36
CA ALA A 147 -21.27 13.26 2.47
C ALA A 147 -19.82 13.18 1.97
N ARG A 148 -18.96 13.99 2.55
CA ARG A 148 -17.52 13.90 2.29
C ARG A 148 -16.94 12.70 3.00
N LEU A 149 -16.50 11.72 2.24
CA LEU A 149 -15.76 10.58 2.76
C LEU A 149 -14.30 10.97 3.04
N PRO A 150 -13.60 10.22 3.89
CA PRO A 150 -12.20 10.53 4.22
C PRO A 150 -11.33 10.49 2.96
N VAL A 151 -10.36 11.40 2.90
CA VAL A 151 -9.30 11.40 1.86
C VAL A 151 -8.67 10.02 1.75
N LEU A 152 -8.63 9.46 0.54
CA LEU A 152 -8.08 8.13 0.28
C LEU A 152 -6.56 8.16 0.18
N LEU A 153 -6.04 9.01 -0.70
CA LEU A 153 -4.63 9.14 -1.03
C LEU A 153 -4.24 10.62 -1.03
N THR A 154 -2.98 10.90 -0.76
CA THR A 154 -2.38 12.23 -0.92
C THR A 154 -1.02 12.10 -1.60
N ASP A 155 -0.65 13.09 -2.40
CA ASP A 155 0.64 13.17 -3.10
C ASP A 155 1.84 13.28 -2.14
N HIS A 156 1.63 13.82 -0.94
CA HIS A 156 2.63 13.94 0.11
C HIS A 156 2.64 12.78 1.13
N ASN A 157 1.99 11.69 0.79
CA ASN A 157 2.07 10.43 1.55
C ASN A 157 3.43 9.74 1.28
N ALA A 158 3.86 8.85 2.18
CA ALA A 158 5.09 8.07 2.06
C ALA A 158 5.18 7.19 0.79
N ASP A 159 4.06 6.93 0.12
CA ASP A 159 4.03 6.20 -1.14
C ASP A 159 4.33 7.09 -2.36
N PHE A 160 3.96 8.38 -2.30
CA PHE A 160 3.94 9.27 -3.47
C PHE A 160 4.87 10.49 -3.33
N LEU A 161 5.52 10.65 -2.17
CA LEU A 161 6.40 11.78 -1.94
C LEU A 161 7.45 11.89 -3.06
N SER A 162 7.49 13.06 -3.72
CA SER A 162 8.34 13.34 -4.89
C SER A 162 8.05 12.45 -6.13
N ARG A 163 6.84 11.88 -6.23
CA ARG A 163 6.43 10.98 -7.31
C ARG A 163 5.01 11.32 -7.80
N ALA A 164 4.82 12.51 -8.34
CA ALA A 164 3.53 13.00 -8.83
C ALA A 164 2.88 12.03 -9.84
N GLU A 165 3.63 11.56 -10.84
CA GLU A 165 3.13 10.60 -11.83
C GLU A 165 2.66 9.27 -11.21
N ALA A 166 3.26 8.84 -10.10
CA ALA A 166 2.81 7.62 -9.41
C ALA A 166 1.51 7.86 -8.66
N PHE A 167 1.29 9.08 -8.15
CA PHE A 167 0.03 9.48 -7.56
C PHE A 167 -1.08 9.55 -8.61
N ASP A 168 -0.81 10.19 -9.77
CA ASP A 168 -1.79 10.31 -10.86
C ASP A 168 -2.21 8.92 -11.36
N ARG A 169 -1.25 8.02 -11.65
CA ARG A 169 -1.56 6.64 -12.03
C ARG A 169 -2.37 5.88 -10.99
N ALA A 170 -2.11 6.10 -9.70
CA ALA A 170 -2.88 5.47 -8.64
C ALA A 170 -4.30 6.04 -8.56
N ALA A 171 -4.47 7.35 -8.77
CA ALA A 171 -5.75 8.02 -8.82
C ALA A 171 -6.59 7.52 -10.00
N ASP A 172 -5.98 7.43 -11.19
CA ASP A 172 -6.62 6.92 -12.41
C ASP A 172 -7.05 5.45 -12.23
N ALA A 173 -6.20 4.61 -11.64
CA ALA A 173 -6.55 3.22 -11.36
C ALA A 173 -7.75 3.10 -10.40
N VAL A 174 -7.80 3.90 -9.33
CA VAL A 174 -8.96 3.91 -8.42
C VAL A 174 -10.20 4.46 -9.12
N GLY A 175 -10.05 5.47 -9.97
CA GLY A 175 -11.12 6.03 -10.80
C GLY A 175 -11.72 4.98 -11.73
N ALA A 176 -10.89 4.24 -12.47
CA ALA A 176 -11.31 3.17 -13.36
C ALA A 176 -12.10 2.07 -12.63
N TRP A 177 -11.63 1.65 -11.44
CA TRP A 177 -12.38 0.73 -10.60
C TRP A 177 -13.74 1.30 -10.16
N ALA A 178 -13.79 2.58 -9.83
CA ALA A 178 -15.04 3.25 -9.45
C ALA A 178 -16.03 3.31 -10.63
N GLU A 179 -15.56 3.55 -11.84
CA GLU A 179 -16.38 3.57 -13.05
C GLU A 179 -16.92 2.19 -13.40
N GLU A 180 -16.09 1.15 -13.26
CA GLU A 180 -16.45 -0.23 -13.60
C GLU A 180 -17.49 -0.83 -12.62
N TYR A 181 -17.30 -0.61 -11.31
CA TYR A 181 -18.08 -1.28 -10.27
C TYR A 181 -19.13 -0.41 -9.59
N ARG A 182 -19.18 0.88 -9.89
CA ARG A 182 -20.23 1.76 -9.38
C ARG A 182 -21.55 1.49 -10.12
N PRO A 183 -22.64 1.16 -9.40
CA PRO A 183 -23.93 0.98 -10.03
C PRO A 183 -24.36 2.28 -10.72
N VAL A 184 -24.76 2.20 -11.98
CA VAL A 184 -25.33 3.32 -12.72
C VAL A 184 -26.54 3.83 -11.96
N ALA A 185 -26.60 5.13 -11.71
CA ALA A 185 -27.80 5.76 -11.18
C ALA A 185 -28.89 5.66 -12.24
N VAL A 186 -29.91 4.85 -11.98
CA VAL A 186 -31.16 4.78 -12.78
C VAL A 186 -32.06 5.88 -12.31
#